data_747bc920cb638306a4c8a9911f07610a
#
_entry.id   747bc920cb638306a4c8a9911f07610a
#
_cell.length_a   1.000
_cell.length_b   1.000
_cell.length_c   1.000
_cell.angle_alpha   90.00
_cell.angle_beta   90.00
_cell.angle_gamma   90.00
#
_symmetry.space_group_name_H-M   'P 1'
#
loop_
_entity.id
_entity.type
_entity.pdbx_description
1 polymer ?
#
loop_
_entity_poly.entity_id
_entity_poly.type
_entity_poly.pdbx_seq_one_letter_code
_entity_poly.pdbx_strand_id
1 'polypeptide(L)'
;FFKQKTAYEMANCEAISINTSYSDAVIPWLKSAGKAYFDFGSGNLNHLVPRIKFYIAEKYGIKNFNDIDVTIAVSHFHDVVISKEGHAEGQDILLDIKFQGKDMDFNKEELLKSCSIAMPVDQKRNMMNASSNFDIIFSVLTALREEKQVKIHTPGVNGEIGGYPIIIDGVTATAKFDESVWT
;
A
#
# COMPACT_ATOMS: atom_id res chain seq x y z
N PHE A 1 14.40 -4.27 26.56
CA PHE A 1 14.23 -5.64 26.03
C PHE A 1 12.80 -5.76 25.52
N PHE A 2 12.59 -5.56 24.23
CA PHE A 2 11.31 -5.92 23.62
C PHE A 2 11.24 -7.43 23.52
N LYS A 3 10.30 -8.06 24.22
CA LYS A 3 9.93 -9.44 23.93
C LYS A 3 9.36 -9.46 22.51
N GLN A 4 10.09 -10.06 21.58
CA GLN A 4 9.50 -10.41 20.30
C GLN A 4 8.37 -11.40 20.60
N LYS A 5 7.15 -11.03 20.26
CA LYS A 5 6.04 -11.98 20.30
C LYS A 5 6.36 -13.11 19.34
N THR A 6 6.19 -14.32 19.78
CA THR A 6 6.39 -15.49 18.94
C THR A 6 5.31 -15.54 17.85
N ALA A 7 5.59 -16.22 16.74
CA ALA A 7 4.59 -16.45 15.70
C ALA A 7 3.31 -17.12 16.25
N TYR A 8 3.43 -17.92 17.32
CA TYR A 8 2.31 -18.53 18.01
C TYR A 8 1.43 -17.50 18.75
N GLU A 9 2.04 -16.53 19.43
CA GLU A 9 1.30 -15.46 20.11
C GLU A 9 0.56 -14.56 19.10
N MET A 10 1.12 -14.37 17.90
CA MET A 10 0.46 -13.63 16.82
C MET A 10 -0.72 -14.41 16.23
N ALA A 11 -0.58 -15.71 16.03
CA ALA A 11 -1.64 -16.58 15.50
C ALA A 11 -2.90 -16.62 16.36
N ASN A 12 -2.76 -16.36 17.68
CA ASN A 12 -3.86 -16.37 18.63
C ASN A 12 -4.30 -14.95 19.05
N CYS A 13 -3.89 -13.93 18.31
CA CYS A 13 -4.26 -12.55 18.58
C CYS A 13 -5.55 -12.20 17.80
N GLU A 14 -6.60 -11.79 18.48
CA GLU A 14 -7.85 -11.30 17.87
C GLU A 14 -7.73 -9.85 17.37
N ALA A 15 -6.51 -9.33 17.25
CA ALA A 15 -6.24 -7.97 16.77
C ALA A 15 -5.67 -7.99 15.37
N ILE A 16 -5.94 -6.95 14.57
CA ILE A 16 -5.27 -6.74 13.29
C ILE A 16 -3.77 -6.60 13.53
N SER A 17 -3.00 -7.44 12.87
CA SER A 17 -1.54 -7.49 12.99
C SER A 17 -0.87 -6.90 11.74
N ILE A 18 0.03 -5.93 11.96
CA ILE A 18 0.69 -5.20 10.87
C ILE A 18 2.20 -5.36 10.98
N ASN A 19 2.85 -5.83 9.92
CA ASN A 19 4.30 -5.84 9.84
C ASN A 19 4.81 -4.51 9.26
N THR A 20 5.70 -3.84 9.99
CA THR A 20 6.27 -2.53 9.60
C THR A 20 7.67 -2.62 9.01
N SER A 21 8.17 -3.84 8.73
CA SER A 21 9.54 -4.03 8.24
C SER A 21 9.59 -5.13 7.19
N TYR A 22 10.07 -4.79 5.98
CA TYR A 22 10.18 -5.71 4.84
C TYR A 22 8.91 -6.56 4.61
N SER A 23 7.77 -5.91 4.69
CA SER A 23 6.44 -6.57 4.74
C SER A 23 6.14 -7.38 3.49
N ASP A 24 6.56 -6.89 2.35
CA ASP A 24 6.41 -7.50 1.03
C ASP A 24 7.22 -8.79 0.84
N ALA A 25 8.22 -9.03 1.69
CA ALA A 25 9.04 -10.24 1.67
C ALA A 25 8.79 -11.14 2.90
N VAL A 26 8.74 -10.56 4.10
CA VAL A 26 8.64 -11.34 5.35
C VAL A 26 7.31 -12.07 5.48
N ILE A 27 6.19 -11.41 5.13
CA ILE A 27 4.87 -12.00 5.27
C ILE A 27 4.68 -13.20 4.33
N PRO A 28 4.94 -13.11 3.01
CA PRO A 28 4.87 -14.24 2.11
C PRO A 28 5.85 -15.37 2.48
N TRP A 29 7.03 -15.02 2.98
CA TRP A 29 8.01 -16.01 3.42
C TRP A 29 7.48 -16.81 4.62
N LEU A 30 6.91 -16.14 5.63
CA LEU A 30 6.31 -16.82 6.79
C LEU A 30 5.18 -17.76 6.35
N LYS A 31 4.31 -17.31 5.44
CA LYS A 31 3.24 -18.13 4.87
C LYS A 31 3.81 -19.36 4.17
N SER A 32 4.80 -19.20 3.30
CA SER A 32 5.42 -20.30 2.56
C SER A 32 6.13 -21.30 3.47
N ALA A 33 6.64 -20.84 4.59
CA ALA A 33 7.27 -21.69 5.63
C ALA A 33 6.24 -22.38 6.55
N GLY A 34 4.93 -22.23 6.31
CA GLY A 34 3.87 -22.78 7.14
C GLY A 34 3.84 -22.19 8.55
N LYS A 35 4.27 -20.94 8.70
CA LYS A 35 4.26 -20.20 9.97
C LYS A 35 3.08 -19.24 10.01
N ALA A 36 2.70 -18.83 11.22
CA ALA A 36 1.79 -17.72 11.40
C ALA A 36 2.39 -16.44 10.80
N TYR A 37 1.58 -15.64 10.15
CA TYR A 37 2.00 -14.40 9.50
C TYR A 37 1.02 -13.27 9.83
N PHE A 38 1.44 -12.05 9.55
CA PHE A 38 0.66 -10.84 9.78
C PHE A 38 -0.48 -10.72 8.76
N ASP A 39 -1.55 -10.03 9.12
CA ASP A 39 -2.69 -9.79 8.22
C ASP A 39 -2.25 -9.03 6.96
N PHE A 40 -1.40 -8.02 7.15
CA PHE A 40 -0.76 -7.28 6.07
C PHE A 40 0.45 -6.50 6.58
N GLY A 41 1.08 -5.77 5.69
CA GLY A 41 2.21 -4.92 6.02
C GLY A 41 1.98 -3.44 5.78
N SER A 42 2.83 -2.62 6.34
CA SER A 42 3.02 -1.25 5.91
C SER A 42 4.24 -1.17 5.01
N GLY A 43 4.20 -0.38 3.98
CA GLY A 43 5.32 -0.31 3.06
C GLY A 43 5.19 0.80 2.04
N ASN A 44 6.08 0.72 1.11
CA ASN A 44 6.39 1.79 0.17
C ASN A 44 5.29 2.02 -0.89
N LEU A 45 4.37 1.08 -1.07
CA LEU A 45 3.22 1.27 -1.96
C LEU A 45 2.37 2.48 -1.54
N ASN A 46 2.25 2.70 -0.22
CA ASN A 46 1.54 3.86 0.32
C ASN A 46 2.20 5.21 -0.03
N HIS A 47 3.46 5.21 -0.44
CA HIS A 47 4.10 6.43 -0.90
C HIS A 47 3.80 6.74 -2.37
N LEU A 48 3.52 5.71 -3.16
CA LEU A 48 3.29 5.88 -4.59
C LEU A 48 1.92 6.51 -4.86
N VAL A 49 0.89 6.07 -4.14
CA VAL A 49 -0.48 6.57 -4.30
C VAL A 49 -0.58 8.10 -4.14
N PRO A 50 -0.09 8.73 -3.06
CA PRO A 50 -0.10 10.18 -2.92
C PRO A 50 0.69 10.89 -4.03
N ARG A 51 1.81 10.36 -4.47
CA ARG A 51 2.61 10.95 -5.55
C ARG A 51 1.86 10.97 -6.86
N ILE A 52 1.18 9.87 -7.19
CA ILE A 52 0.33 9.79 -8.37
C ILE A 52 -0.77 10.84 -8.29
N LYS A 53 -1.45 10.97 -7.15
CA LYS A 53 -2.49 11.97 -6.94
C LYS A 53 -1.96 13.39 -7.13
N PHE A 54 -0.80 13.71 -6.56
CA PHE A 54 -0.20 15.04 -6.73
C PHE A 54 0.18 15.32 -8.18
N TYR A 55 0.81 14.37 -8.86
CA TYR A 55 1.17 14.53 -10.27
C TYR A 55 -0.07 14.78 -11.15
N ILE A 56 -1.11 13.96 -10.99
CA ILE A 56 -2.36 14.12 -11.72
C ILE A 56 -3.03 15.47 -11.40
N ALA A 57 -3.08 15.83 -10.11
CA ALA A 57 -3.67 17.11 -9.70
C ALA A 57 -2.95 18.30 -10.32
N GLU A 58 -1.62 18.29 -10.34
CA GLU A 58 -0.82 19.34 -10.97
C GLU A 58 -1.01 19.37 -12.49
N LYS A 59 -0.91 18.22 -13.14
CA LYS A 59 -1.02 18.11 -14.61
C LYS A 59 -2.37 18.55 -15.15
N TYR A 60 -3.45 18.23 -14.46
CA TYR A 60 -4.82 18.54 -14.92
C TYR A 60 -5.47 19.72 -14.18
N GLY A 61 -4.73 20.43 -13.34
CA GLY A 61 -5.23 21.60 -12.61
C GLY A 61 -6.31 21.28 -11.58
N ILE A 62 -6.31 20.08 -11.01
CA ILE A 62 -7.28 19.64 -10.01
C ILE A 62 -6.91 20.24 -8.66
N LYS A 63 -7.79 21.05 -8.08
CA LYS A 63 -7.52 21.76 -6.82
C LYS A 63 -7.53 20.84 -5.58
N ASN A 64 -8.38 19.82 -5.61
CA ASN A 64 -8.52 18.88 -4.49
C ASN A 64 -8.07 17.48 -4.94
N PHE A 65 -6.87 17.09 -4.57
CA PHE A 65 -6.32 15.78 -4.91
C PHE A 65 -7.05 14.60 -4.25
N ASN A 66 -7.89 14.87 -3.23
CA ASN A 66 -8.74 13.83 -2.62
C ASN A 66 -9.88 13.37 -3.53
N ASP A 67 -10.22 14.17 -4.57
CA ASP A 67 -11.20 13.78 -5.58
C ASP A 67 -10.62 12.81 -6.63
N ILE A 68 -9.33 12.48 -6.51
CA ILE A 68 -8.64 11.54 -7.39
C ILE A 68 -8.56 10.20 -6.67
N ASP A 69 -9.15 9.18 -7.26
CA ASP A 69 -9.02 7.79 -6.81
C ASP A 69 -7.91 7.12 -7.61
N VAL A 70 -6.99 6.48 -6.91
CA VAL A 70 -5.90 5.71 -7.51
C VAL A 70 -6.00 4.29 -7.01
N THR A 71 -6.07 3.35 -7.94
CA THR A 71 -6.00 1.92 -7.68
C THR A 71 -4.73 1.38 -8.30
N ILE A 72 -3.89 0.75 -7.49
CA ILE A 72 -2.61 0.22 -7.96
C ILE A 72 -2.35 -1.16 -7.35
N ALA A 73 -1.87 -2.10 -8.19
CA ALA A 73 -1.33 -3.35 -7.74
C ALA A 73 0.04 -3.61 -8.39
N VAL A 74 0.96 -4.10 -7.58
CA VAL A 74 2.34 -4.39 -7.98
C VAL A 74 2.83 -5.66 -7.30
N SER A 75 3.67 -6.45 -7.98
CA SER A 75 4.15 -7.72 -7.46
C SER A 75 5.21 -7.58 -6.38
N HIS A 76 6.04 -6.55 -6.43
CA HIS A 76 7.07 -6.27 -5.44
C HIS A 76 7.43 -4.79 -5.40
N PHE A 77 7.76 -4.28 -4.21
CA PHE A 77 8.05 -2.85 -4.04
C PHE A 77 9.31 -2.39 -4.76
N HIS A 78 10.37 -3.19 -4.77
CA HIS A 78 11.60 -2.83 -5.50
C HIS A 78 11.38 -2.71 -7.00
N ASP A 79 10.38 -3.40 -7.51
CA ASP A 79 9.98 -3.34 -8.91
C ASP A 79 9.20 -2.06 -9.23
N VAL A 80 8.75 -1.37 -8.18
CA VAL A 80 8.22 0.00 -8.21
C VAL A 80 9.32 1.04 -7.99
N VAL A 81 10.57 0.66 -7.96
CA VAL A 81 11.65 1.60 -8.25
C VAL A 81 11.51 1.96 -9.73
N ILE A 82 10.65 2.92 -9.93
CA ILE A 82 10.39 3.53 -11.21
C ILE A 82 11.74 3.98 -11.70
N SER A 83 12.23 3.33 -12.73
CA SER A 83 13.48 3.69 -13.36
C SER A 83 13.38 5.15 -13.82
N LYS A 84 14.51 5.81 -14.01
CA LYS A 84 14.52 7.17 -14.58
C LYS A 84 13.82 7.24 -15.93
N GLU A 85 13.68 6.10 -16.60
CA GLU A 85 13.01 5.93 -17.88
C GLU A 85 11.48 5.81 -17.76
N GLY A 86 10.93 5.64 -16.56
CA GLY A 86 9.49 5.62 -16.32
C GLY A 86 8.82 4.24 -16.42
N HIS A 87 9.59 3.16 -16.35
CA HIS A 87 9.05 1.81 -16.25
C HIS A 87 9.47 1.16 -14.93
N ALA A 88 8.66 0.25 -14.44
CA ALA A 88 9.03 -0.62 -13.35
C ALA A 88 9.95 -1.71 -13.88
N GLU A 89 11.10 -1.92 -13.24
CA GLU A 89 12.09 -2.88 -13.68
C GLU A 89 11.51 -4.31 -13.71
N GLY A 90 11.06 -4.73 -14.91
CA GLY A 90 10.67 -6.11 -15.18
C GLY A 90 9.31 -6.56 -14.62
N GLN A 91 8.49 -5.68 -14.06
CA GLN A 91 7.19 -6.03 -13.49
C GLN A 91 6.05 -5.19 -14.06
N ASP A 92 4.91 -5.83 -14.27
CA ASP A 92 3.70 -5.12 -14.66
C ASP A 92 3.07 -4.43 -13.43
N ILE A 93 2.71 -3.17 -13.62
CA ILE A 93 1.91 -2.41 -12.68
C ILE A 93 0.50 -2.31 -13.22
N LEU A 94 -0.48 -2.81 -12.47
CA LEU A 94 -1.89 -2.52 -12.71
C LEU A 94 -2.19 -1.17 -12.07
N LEU A 95 -2.66 -0.23 -12.88
CA LEU A 95 -2.92 1.13 -12.45
C LEU A 95 -4.21 1.64 -13.10
N ASP A 96 -5.14 2.06 -12.27
CA ASP A 96 -6.36 2.76 -12.65
C ASP A 96 -6.45 4.08 -11.91
N ILE A 97 -6.90 5.13 -12.60
CA ILE A 97 -7.05 6.47 -12.01
C ILE A 97 -8.42 7.02 -12.41
N LYS A 98 -9.16 7.46 -11.39
CA LYS A 98 -10.46 8.10 -11.58
C LYS A 98 -10.48 9.49 -10.96
N PHE A 99 -11.18 10.40 -11.59
CA PHE A 99 -11.49 11.70 -11.04
C PHE A 99 -13.00 11.83 -10.85
N GLN A 100 -13.43 11.98 -9.61
CA GLN A 100 -14.86 12.02 -9.25
C GLN A 100 -15.64 10.82 -9.84
N GLY A 101 -15.05 9.62 -9.75
CA GLY A 101 -15.63 8.37 -10.21
C GLY A 101 -15.58 8.13 -11.74
N LYS A 102 -14.98 9.03 -12.51
CA LYS A 102 -14.81 8.87 -13.97
C LYS A 102 -13.38 8.49 -14.30
N ASP A 103 -13.20 7.52 -15.18
CA ASP A 103 -11.90 7.10 -15.66
C ASP A 103 -11.13 8.27 -16.28
N MET A 104 -9.85 8.35 -15.96
CA MET A 104 -8.95 9.36 -16.53
C MET A 104 -8.05 8.72 -17.58
N ASP A 105 -7.88 9.42 -18.69
CA ASP A 105 -6.86 9.06 -19.67
C ASP A 105 -5.52 9.66 -19.26
N PHE A 106 -4.47 8.84 -19.18
CA PHE A 106 -3.13 9.28 -18.79
C PHE A 106 -2.04 8.43 -19.47
N ASN A 107 -0.90 9.06 -19.72
CA ASN A 107 0.28 8.34 -20.19
C ASN A 107 0.97 7.67 -18.99
N LYS A 108 0.91 6.34 -18.91
CA LYS A 108 1.46 5.56 -17.81
C LYS A 108 2.97 5.76 -17.62
N GLU A 109 3.75 5.78 -18.71
CA GLU A 109 5.20 5.94 -18.65
C GLU A 109 5.59 7.32 -18.12
N GLU A 110 4.96 8.37 -18.64
CA GLU A 110 5.18 9.75 -18.21
C GLU A 110 4.84 9.91 -16.72
N LEU A 111 3.69 9.38 -16.29
CA LEU A 111 3.25 9.41 -14.90
C LEU A 111 4.25 8.70 -13.99
N LEU A 112 4.62 7.47 -14.32
CA LEU A 112 5.56 6.69 -13.52
C LEU A 112 6.94 7.38 -13.46
N LYS A 113 7.44 7.93 -14.55
CA LYS A 113 8.67 8.72 -14.57
C LYS A 113 8.60 9.94 -13.65
N SER A 114 7.48 10.63 -13.63
CA SER A 114 7.26 11.80 -12.77
C SER A 114 7.13 11.44 -11.30
N CYS A 115 6.69 10.22 -10.99
CA CYS A 115 6.63 9.68 -9.64
C CYS A 115 7.98 9.10 -9.16
N SER A 116 8.97 9.00 -10.03
CA SER A 116 10.33 8.55 -9.68
C SER A 116 10.97 9.56 -8.74
N ILE A 117 11.26 9.15 -7.52
CA ILE A 117 12.05 9.95 -6.57
C ILE A 117 13.26 9.12 -6.18
N ALA A 118 14.44 9.72 -6.33
CA ALA A 118 15.63 9.15 -5.71
C ALA A 118 15.35 8.97 -4.21
N MET A 119 15.33 7.72 -3.75
CA MET A 119 15.13 7.41 -2.35
C MET A 119 16.39 7.79 -1.59
N PRO A 120 16.43 8.89 -0.85
CA PRO A 120 17.59 9.23 -0.04
C PRO A 120 17.78 8.16 1.02
N VAL A 121 19.02 7.76 1.27
CA VAL A 121 19.40 6.80 2.32
C VAL A 121 19.53 7.52 3.68
N ASP A 122 18.76 8.57 3.88
CA ASP A 122 18.89 9.50 4.98
C ASP A 122 17.62 9.58 5.85
N GLN A 123 17.61 10.55 6.72
CA GLN A 123 16.49 10.83 7.62
C GLN A 123 15.15 11.06 6.88
N LYS A 124 15.19 11.58 5.64
CA LYS A 124 13.96 11.79 4.85
C LYS A 124 13.27 10.48 4.51
N ARG A 125 14.05 9.43 4.17
CA ARG A 125 13.51 8.09 3.96
C ARG A 125 12.80 7.56 5.21
N ASN A 126 13.41 7.75 6.38
CA ASN A 126 12.81 7.33 7.64
C ASN A 126 11.50 8.09 7.93
N MET A 127 11.44 9.38 7.63
CA MET A 127 10.22 10.18 7.75
C MET A 127 9.12 9.70 6.80
N MET A 128 9.47 9.37 5.55
CA MET A 128 8.52 8.82 4.59
C MET A 128 7.95 7.47 5.06
N ASN A 129 8.80 6.58 5.56
CA ASN A 129 8.37 5.30 6.11
C ASN A 129 7.47 5.49 7.35
N ALA A 130 7.82 6.41 8.24
CA ALA A 130 7.02 6.75 9.40
C ALA A 130 5.64 7.29 9.01
N SER A 131 5.58 8.18 8.00
CA SER A 131 4.32 8.71 7.47
C SER A 131 3.43 7.60 6.90
N SER A 132 4.00 6.69 6.11
CA SER A 132 3.26 5.54 5.56
C SER A 132 2.71 4.62 6.66
N ASN A 133 3.52 4.32 7.66
CA ASN A 133 3.08 3.53 8.80
C ASN A 133 1.95 4.24 9.57
N PHE A 134 2.08 5.55 9.76
CA PHE A 134 1.05 6.35 10.41
C PHE A 134 -0.26 6.31 9.64
N ASP A 135 -0.25 6.49 8.33
CA ASP A 135 -1.46 6.48 7.50
C ASP A 135 -2.19 5.14 7.58
N ILE A 136 -1.46 4.04 7.57
CA ILE A 136 -2.04 2.71 7.71
C ILE A 136 -2.66 2.52 9.11
N ILE A 137 -1.91 2.82 10.16
CA ILE A 137 -2.39 2.69 11.54
C ILE A 137 -3.61 3.58 11.75
N PHE A 138 -3.57 4.82 11.28
CA PHE A 138 -4.69 5.75 11.37
C PHE A 138 -5.92 5.24 10.62
N SER A 139 -5.74 4.65 9.43
CA SER A 139 -6.81 4.06 8.64
C SER A 139 -7.46 2.87 9.36
N VAL A 140 -6.66 1.99 9.96
CA VAL A 140 -7.15 0.87 10.78
C VAL A 140 -7.94 1.37 11.97
N LEU A 141 -7.38 2.32 12.73
CA LEU A 141 -8.06 2.88 13.91
C LEU A 141 -9.35 3.60 13.53
N THR A 142 -9.37 4.29 12.39
CA THR A 142 -10.57 4.95 11.87
C THR A 142 -11.63 3.92 11.50
N ALA A 143 -11.25 2.84 10.78
CA ALA A 143 -12.18 1.78 10.45
C ALA A 143 -12.81 1.17 11.70
N LEU A 144 -11.98 0.77 12.67
CA LEU A 144 -12.44 0.15 13.92
C LEU A 144 -13.30 1.09 14.78
N ARG A 145 -12.90 2.36 14.94
CA ARG A 145 -13.60 3.33 15.77
C ARG A 145 -14.95 3.73 15.20
N GLU A 146 -15.04 3.85 13.88
CA GLU A 146 -16.25 4.31 13.19
C GLU A 146 -17.08 3.16 12.64
N GLU A 147 -16.67 1.92 12.91
CA GLU A 147 -17.34 0.69 12.45
C GLU A 147 -17.64 0.71 10.95
N LYS A 148 -16.66 1.18 10.16
CA LYS A 148 -16.83 1.36 8.72
C LYS A 148 -15.74 0.65 7.92
N GLN A 149 -15.97 0.54 6.62
CA GLN A 149 -14.95 0.08 5.68
C GLN A 149 -14.04 1.23 5.26
N VAL A 150 -12.73 0.97 5.27
CA VAL A 150 -11.69 1.89 4.79
C VAL A 150 -10.86 1.20 3.74
N LYS A 151 -10.69 1.86 2.59
CA LYS A 151 -9.83 1.38 1.48
C LYS A 151 -8.43 1.95 1.63
N ILE A 152 -7.44 1.09 1.55
CA ILE A 152 -6.02 1.45 1.56
C ILE A 152 -5.24 0.55 0.61
N HIS A 153 -3.95 0.84 0.42
CA HIS A 153 -3.04 -0.02 -0.35
C HIS A 153 -1.96 -0.55 0.60
N THR A 154 -1.79 -1.85 0.63
CA THR A 154 -0.81 -2.49 1.51
C THR A 154 -0.13 -3.68 0.85
N PRO A 155 1.13 -3.99 1.23
CA PRO A 155 1.77 -5.23 0.84
C PRO A 155 1.40 -6.39 1.77
N GLY A 156 1.52 -7.60 1.24
CA GLY A 156 1.52 -8.84 2.02
C GLY A 156 0.16 -9.29 2.54
N VAL A 157 -0.96 -8.68 2.09
CA VAL A 157 -2.29 -9.09 2.53
C VAL A 157 -2.53 -10.58 2.24
N ASN A 158 -3.10 -11.29 3.21
CA ASN A 158 -3.31 -12.75 3.13
C ASN A 158 -2.02 -13.57 2.87
N GLY A 159 -0.84 -13.00 3.14
CA GLY A 159 0.43 -13.64 2.88
C GLY A 159 0.83 -13.68 1.40
N GLU A 160 0.21 -12.89 0.55
CA GLU A 160 0.54 -12.82 -0.87
C GLU A 160 1.73 -11.88 -1.13
N ILE A 161 2.48 -12.18 -2.19
CA ILE A 161 3.57 -11.32 -2.65
C ILE A 161 2.97 -10.07 -3.30
N GLY A 162 3.55 -8.92 -3.02
CA GLY A 162 3.17 -7.67 -3.64
C GLY A 162 2.30 -6.77 -2.78
N GLY A 163 1.91 -5.64 -3.38
CA GLY A 163 1.04 -4.65 -2.78
C GLY A 163 -0.25 -4.48 -3.58
N TYR A 164 -1.35 -4.36 -2.87
CA TYR A 164 -2.70 -4.40 -3.44
C TYR A 164 -3.61 -3.40 -2.75
N PRO A 165 -4.70 -2.98 -3.43
CA PRO A 165 -5.82 -2.33 -2.76
C PRO A 165 -6.53 -3.34 -1.84
N ILE A 166 -6.77 -2.93 -0.62
CA ILE A 166 -7.47 -3.73 0.39
C ILE A 166 -8.59 -2.94 1.05
N ILE A 167 -9.52 -3.66 1.62
CA ILE A 167 -10.56 -3.12 2.49
C ILE A 167 -10.28 -3.59 3.91
N ILE A 168 -10.20 -2.64 4.83
CA ILE A 168 -10.27 -2.89 6.26
C ILE A 168 -11.72 -2.75 6.68
N ASP A 169 -12.30 -3.81 7.22
CA ASP A 169 -13.65 -3.81 7.74
C ASP A 169 -13.61 -3.59 9.26
N GLY A 170 -14.10 -2.44 9.70
CA GLY A 170 -14.08 -2.04 11.11
C GLY A 170 -15.07 -2.80 11.98
N VAL A 171 -16.12 -3.38 11.39
CA VAL A 171 -17.12 -4.17 12.15
C VAL A 171 -16.57 -5.55 12.50
N THR A 172 -15.92 -6.20 11.53
CA THR A 172 -15.38 -7.56 11.69
C THR A 172 -13.92 -7.58 12.12
N ALA A 173 -13.25 -6.42 12.17
CA ALA A 173 -11.82 -6.27 12.42
C ALA A 173 -10.96 -7.14 11.48
N THR A 174 -11.31 -7.19 10.19
CA THR A 174 -10.61 -7.98 9.18
C THR A 174 -10.08 -7.12 8.04
N ALA A 175 -9.06 -7.62 7.36
CA ALA A 175 -8.51 -7.04 6.14
C ALA A 175 -8.61 -8.04 4.99
N LYS A 176 -9.01 -7.59 3.80
CA LYS A 176 -9.15 -8.44 2.62
C LYS A 176 -8.85 -7.66 1.34
N PHE A 177 -8.58 -8.37 0.25
CA PHE A 177 -8.46 -7.74 -1.07
C PHE A 177 -9.72 -6.96 -1.42
N ASP A 178 -9.54 -5.79 -2.05
CA ASP A 178 -10.65 -5.07 -2.67
C ASP A 178 -10.93 -5.68 -4.05
N GLU A 179 -11.78 -6.69 -4.09
CA GLU A 179 -12.14 -7.38 -5.32
C GLU A 179 -12.95 -6.49 -6.28
N SER A 180 -13.56 -5.41 -5.77
CA SER A 180 -14.41 -4.51 -6.57
C SER A 180 -13.65 -3.71 -7.63
N VAL A 181 -12.34 -3.64 -7.51
CA VAL A 181 -11.48 -2.87 -8.46
C VAL A 181 -11.05 -3.68 -9.68
N TRP A 182 -11.34 -4.97 -9.72
CA TRP A 182 -10.93 -5.89 -10.79
C TRP A 182 -12.08 -6.41 -11.67
N THR A 183 -13.30 -5.95 -11.41
CA THR A 183 -14.50 -6.25 -12.20
C THR A 183 -14.85 -5.12 -13.21
#